data_641a151050572c78b4aba2b7aa0e1f60
#
_entry.id   641a151050572c78b4aba2b7aa0e1f60
#
_cell.length_a   1.000
_cell.length_b   1.000
_cell.length_c   1.000
_cell.angle_alpha   90.00
_cell.angle_beta   90.00
_cell.angle_gamma   90.00
#
_symmetry.space_group_name_H-M   'P 1'
#
loop_
_entity.id
_entity.type
_entity.pdbx_description
1 polymer ?
#
loop_
_entity_poly.entity_id
_entity_poly.type
_entity_poly.pdbx_seq_one_letter_code
_entity_poly.pdbx_strand_id
1 'polypeptide(L)'
;MAVPAHDERDYAFAKKFHLPIIPVLKGGNVEEEAFTGDGPHFNSEFLDGLGKEDGIAKMIEWLNEHHCGNAKTTYKLRDWLFSRQRYWGEPIPIIHMADGTMRTVHESDLPLELPATDNYQPSDDGQSPLANCEDWLHVTVDGMEGIRETNTMPQWAGSCWYFMRYIDPHNDKAIGDKELLDHWLPVDLYIGGAEHAVLHLLYARFWYKFLHDIGVVDSKEPFQKLFHQGMILGENGVKMSKSMGNVINPDELIESHGADALRVYEMFMGPLEASLPWSTQGMDGARKWLERVFRLYTESGKLTKENDHSLDRSYHAMVKKCTEDIEGIRLNTAISAMMVFVNDCYKADTVYEDYAYGLLQILSCYAPHMAEELNEQVFGKHESIAYTEWPKYDPKYLVSDTVKLATNVNGKNRGVAEVAKDATQEDALEAAKKIPTVMAQLEGKTIVKIIYVPGKIINIVAK
;
A
#
# COMPACT_ATOMS: atom_id res chain seq x y z
N MET A 1 29.94 -3.41 -26.51
CA MET A 1 30.90 -2.34 -26.86
C MET A 1 31.54 -1.88 -25.57
N ALA A 2 32.83 -1.71 -25.51
CA ALA A 2 33.54 -1.16 -24.36
C ALA A 2 34.11 0.22 -24.73
N VAL A 3 33.93 1.21 -23.87
CA VAL A 3 34.34 2.59 -24.11
C VAL A 3 35.06 3.20 -22.87
N PRO A 4 36.27 2.67 -22.55
CA PRO A 4 36.95 3.00 -21.30
C PRO A 4 37.16 4.50 -21.06
N ALA A 5 37.33 5.30 -22.08
CA ALA A 5 37.52 6.74 -21.94
C ALA A 5 36.23 7.49 -21.59
N HIS A 6 35.02 6.87 -21.78
CA HIS A 6 33.71 7.55 -21.73
C HIS A 6 32.63 6.81 -20.94
N ASP A 7 33.01 5.72 -20.21
CA ASP A 7 32.15 5.01 -19.27
C ASP A 7 32.94 4.73 -17.98
N GLU A 8 32.39 5.09 -16.82
CA GLU A 8 33.08 4.98 -15.53
C GLU A 8 33.43 3.54 -15.15
N ARG A 9 32.60 2.56 -15.49
CA ARG A 9 32.84 1.15 -15.18
C ARG A 9 33.88 0.56 -16.10
N ASP A 10 33.79 0.86 -17.39
CA ASP A 10 34.81 0.46 -18.38
C ASP A 10 36.17 1.07 -18.05
N TYR A 11 36.17 2.35 -17.61
CA TYR A 11 37.37 3.05 -17.16
C TYR A 11 38.02 2.38 -15.97
N ALA A 12 37.23 2.09 -14.90
CA ALA A 12 37.71 1.43 -13.69
C ALA A 12 38.28 0.01 -14.03
N PHE A 13 37.60 -0.71 -14.92
CA PHE A 13 38.07 -2.00 -15.41
C PHE A 13 39.41 -1.86 -16.17
N ALA A 14 39.47 -0.94 -17.11
CA ALA A 14 40.67 -0.70 -17.92
C ALA A 14 41.88 -0.30 -17.05
N LYS A 15 41.70 0.59 -16.06
CA LYS A 15 42.75 0.95 -15.08
C LYS A 15 43.20 -0.25 -14.28
N LYS A 16 42.28 -1.09 -13.77
CA LYS A 16 42.62 -2.28 -12.98
C LYS A 16 43.42 -3.30 -13.74
N PHE A 17 43.13 -3.47 -15.02
CA PHE A 17 43.78 -4.49 -15.88
C PHE A 17 44.84 -3.90 -16.80
N HIS A 18 45.19 -2.61 -16.62
CA HIS A 18 46.23 -1.91 -17.42
C HIS A 18 45.95 -1.94 -18.93
N LEU A 19 44.68 -1.82 -19.31
CA LEU A 19 44.25 -1.74 -20.71
C LEU A 19 44.40 -0.34 -21.25
N PRO A 20 44.58 -0.15 -22.57
CA PRO A 20 44.62 1.17 -23.18
C PRO A 20 43.30 1.94 -23.00
N ILE A 21 43.41 3.21 -22.64
CA ILE A 21 42.25 4.12 -22.55
C ILE A 21 42.47 5.20 -23.60
N ILE A 22 41.72 5.13 -24.69
CA ILE A 22 41.86 6.02 -25.83
C ILE A 22 40.68 6.99 -25.86
N PRO A 23 40.90 8.31 -25.64
CA PRO A 23 39.82 9.28 -25.70
C PRO A 23 39.39 9.52 -27.16
N VAL A 24 38.06 9.59 -27.37
CA VAL A 24 37.44 9.82 -28.67
C VAL A 24 36.50 11.03 -28.69
N LEU A 25 36.32 11.69 -27.52
CA LEU A 25 35.62 12.98 -27.38
C LEU A 25 36.52 13.99 -26.72
N LYS A 26 36.51 15.22 -27.22
CA LYS A 26 37.24 16.35 -26.58
C LYS A 26 36.49 16.90 -25.38
N GLY A 27 37.19 17.29 -24.32
CA GLY A 27 36.58 18.03 -23.21
C GLY A 27 36.94 17.56 -21.80
N GLY A 28 37.52 16.37 -21.63
CA GLY A 28 37.91 15.85 -20.32
C GLY A 28 39.39 15.43 -20.25
N ASN A 29 39.85 15.14 -19.04
CA ASN A 29 41.17 14.56 -18.78
C ASN A 29 41.04 13.06 -18.43
N VAL A 30 41.18 12.20 -19.40
CA VAL A 30 41.06 10.75 -19.22
C VAL A 30 42.21 10.11 -18.46
N GLU A 31 43.26 10.87 -18.10
CA GLU A 31 44.29 10.39 -17.19
C GLU A 31 43.78 10.32 -15.75
N GLU A 32 42.82 11.17 -15.39
CA GLU A 32 42.26 11.28 -14.04
C GLU A 32 40.95 10.50 -13.90
N GLU A 33 40.02 10.67 -14.83
CA GLU A 33 38.69 10.05 -14.76
C GLU A 33 38.08 9.82 -16.17
N ALA A 34 37.02 9.01 -16.26
CA ALA A 34 36.27 8.85 -17.48
C ALA A 34 35.53 10.15 -17.84
N PHE A 35 35.64 10.61 -19.09
CA PHE A 35 34.89 11.76 -19.56
C PHE A 35 33.53 11.33 -20.08
N THR A 36 32.49 11.51 -19.28
CA THR A 36 31.10 11.14 -19.62
C THR A 36 30.29 12.30 -20.25
N GLY A 37 30.92 13.44 -20.47
CA GLY A 37 30.30 14.61 -21.10
C GLY A 37 30.22 14.53 -22.62
N ASP A 38 29.61 15.54 -23.22
CA ASP A 38 29.57 15.72 -24.67
C ASP A 38 30.75 16.55 -25.19
N GLY A 39 31.22 16.21 -26.40
CA GLY A 39 32.28 16.93 -27.06
C GLY A 39 32.42 16.49 -28.53
N PRO A 40 33.13 17.28 -29.36
CA PRO A 40 33.42 16.87 -30.72
C PRO A 40 34.34 15.66 -30.77
N HIS A 41 34.07 14.76 -31.69
CA HIS A 41 34.85 13.56 -31.91
C HIS A 41 36.31 13.89 -32.32
N PHE A 42 37.24 13.06 -31.89
CA PHE A 42 38.62 13.03 -32.39
C PHE A 42 39.17 11.60 -32.23
N ASN A 43 40.24 11.26 -32.87
CA ASN A 43 40.70 9.87 -32.97
C ASN A 43 39.65 8.91 -33.53
N SER A 44 38.72 9.40 -34.35
CA SER A 44 37.51 8.71 -34.81
C SER A 44 37.36 8.79 -36.34
N GLU A 45 38.45 9.01 -37.07
CA GLU A 45 38.51 9.05 -38.55
C GLU A 45 37.47 9.97 -39.16
N PHE A 46 36.51 9.42 -39.94
CA PHE A 46 35.51 10.20 -40.66
C PHE A 46 34.48 10.91 -39.73
N LEU A 47 34.52 10.62 -38.42
CA LEU A 47 33.68 11.30 -37.43
C LEU A 47 34.40 12.49 -36.79
N ASP A 48 35.70 12.67 -37.03
CA ASP A 48 36.48 13.74 -36.38
C ASP A 48 35.87 15.13 -36.59
N GLY A 49 35.74 15.88 -35.52
CA GLY A 49 35.16 17.22 -35.51
C GLY A 49 33.64 17.27 -35.43
N LEU A 50 32.93 16.15 -35.60
CA LEU A 50 31.48 16.10 -35.48
C LEU A 50 31.04 16.06 -34.02
N GLY A 51 29.94 16.76 -33.73
CA GLY A 51 29.23 16.62 -32.47
C GLY A 51 28.44 15.31 -32.39
N LYS A 52 27.79 15.06 -31.27
CA LYS A 52 27.09 13.81 -30.97
C LYS A 52 26.02 13.47 -32.05
N GLU A 53 25.12 14.39 -32.35
CA GLU A 53 23.99 14.13 -33.26
C GLU A 53 24.49 13.90 -34.68
N ASP A 54 25.39 14.76 -35.18
CA ASP A 54 25.96 14.63 -36.52
C ASP A 54 26.84 13.38 -36.61
N GLY A 55 27.59 13.05 -35.58
CA GLY A 55 28.39 11.83 -35.51
C GLY A 55 27.53 10.57 -35.58
N ILE A 56 26.41 10.51 -34.85
CA ILE A 56 25.45 9.40 -34.91
C ILE A 56 24.85 9.29 -36.34
N ALA A 57 24.40 10.39 -36.90
CA ALA A 57 23.82 10.40 -38.24
C ALA A 57 24.83 9.89 -39.30
N LYS A 58 26.06 10.37 -39.22
CA LYS A 58 27.14 9.99 -40.14
C LYS A 58 27.55 8.52 -39.98
N MET A 59 27.59 8.01 -38.75
CA MET A 59 27.87 6.61 -38.50
C MET A 59 26.76 5.71 -39.05
N ILE A 60 25.48 6.08 -38.85
CA ILE A 60 24.35 5.33 -39.41
C ILE A 60 24.41 5.30 -40.97
N GLU A 61 24.72 6.41 -41.59
CA GLU A 61 24.93 6.46 -43.03
C GLU A 61 26.01 5.48 -43.48
N TRP A 62 27.17 5.51 -42.83
CA TRP A 62 28.29 4.60 -43.10
C TRP A 62 27.93 3.13 -42.93
N LEU A 63 27.20 2.80 -41.83
CA LEU A 63 26.76 1.42 -41.55
C LEU A 63 25.81 0.90 -42.65
N ASN A 64 24.88 1.76 -43.13
CA ASN A 64 23.97 1.41 -44.21
C ASN A 64 24.73 1.19 -45.55
N GLU A 65 25.64 2.08 -45.90
CA GLU A 65 26.45 1.98 -47.14
C GLU A 65 27.29 0.71 -47.17
N HIS A 66 27.81 0.29 -46.03
CA HIS A 66 28.65 -0.92 -45.92
C HIS A 66 27.83 -2.19 -45.62
N HIS A 67 26.49 -2.09 -45.60
CA HIS A 67 25.57 -3.21 -45.32
C HIS A 67 25.86 -3.99 -43.99
N CYS A 68 26.43 -3.32 -43.00
CA CYS A 68 26.78 -3.92 -41.70
C CYS A 68 25.94 -3.43 -40.52
N GLY A 69 24.99 -2.52 -40.74
CA GLY A 69 24.05 -2.02 -39.71
C GLY A 69 23.04 -1.03 -40.24
N ASN A 70 22.05 -0.72 -39.46
CA ASN A 70 21.04 0.30 -39.76
C ASN A 70 20.50 0.96 -38.49
N ALA A 71 19.81 2.09 -38.62
CA ALA A 71 19.10 2.71 -37.52
C ALA A 71 17.92 1.84 -37.08
N LYS A 72 17.77 1.63 -35.78
CA LYS A 72 16.63 0.94 -35.20
C LYS A 72 16.12 1.73 -33.99
N THR A 73 14.86 2.08 -34.03
CA THR A 73 14.20 2.63 -32.84
C THR A 73 13.92 1.52 -31.85
N THR A 74 14.42 1.67 -30.63
CA THR A 74 14.15 0.74 -29.54
C THR A 74 13.43 1.47 -28.43
N TYR A 75 12.48 0.80 -27.82
CA TYR A 75 11.80 1.31 -26.61
C TYR A 75 12.52 0.81 -25.37
N LYS A 76 12.46 1.58 -24.27
CA LYS A 76 13.05 1.16 -22.97
C LYS A 76 12.29 -0.01 -22.31
N LEU A 77 11.29 -0.55 -22.98
CA LEU A 77 10.55 -1.73 -22.53
C LEU A 77 11.31 -2.99 -22.96
N ARG A 78 11.44 -3.92 -22.02
CA ARG A 78 11.92 -5.28 -22.28
C ARG A 78 10.74 -6.21 -22.41
N ASP A 79 10.92 -7.31 -23.15
CA ASP A 79 9.92 -8.37 -23.18
C ASP A 79 9.67 -8.91 -21.78
N TRP A 80 8.40 -9.07 -21.45
CA TRP A 80 8.00 -9.67 -20.19
C TRP A 80 8.10 -11.19 -20.31
N LEU A 81 9.00 -11.78 -19.53
CA LEU A 81 9.19 -13.22 -19.52
C LEU A 81 8.26 -13.83 -18.44
N PHE A 82 7.30 -14.61 -18.90
CA PHE A 82 6.33 -15.29 -18.04
C PHE A 82 6.94 -16.53 -17.40
N SER A 83 7.76 -17.29 -18.12
CA SER A 83 8.43 -18.51 -17.67
C SER A 83 9.82 -18.26 -17.10
N ARG A 84 10.33 -19.20 -16.33
CA ARG A 84 11.66 -19.18 -15.72
C ARG A 84 12.28 -20.57 -15.75
N GLN A 85 13.63 -20.62 -15.76
CA GLN A 85 14.45 -21.81 -15.58
C GLN A 85 14.53 -22.17 -14.09
N ARG A 86 13.40 -22.57 -13.50
CA ARG A 86 13.29 -22.92 -12.08
C ARG A 86 12.46 -24.18 -11.91
N TYR A 87 12.82 -24.99 -10.90
CA TYR A 87 12.03 -26.16 -10.55
C TYR A 87 10.69 -25.76 -9.92
N TRP A 88 10.70 -24.89 -8.90
CA TRP A 88 9.49 -24.47 -8.19
C TRP A 88 8.68 -23.46 -9.01
N GLY A 89 7.58 -23.94 -9.55
CA GLY A 89 6.60 -23.19 -10.35
C GLY A 89 5.63 -24.18 -11.00
N GLU A 90 4.50 -23.69 -11.50
CA GLU A 90 3.58 -24.49 -12.28
C GLU A 90 4.26 -24.94 -13.58
N PRO A 91 4.29 -26.25 -13.90
CA PRO A 91 4.84 -26.73 -15.17
C PRO A 91 3.98 -26.28 -16.34
N ILE A 92 4.62 -25.97 -17.44
CA ILE A 92 3.91 -25.55 -18.67
C ILE A 92 3.50 -26.81 -19.45
N PRO A 93 2.20 -27.03 -19.68
CA PRO A 93 1.71 -28.27 -20.30
C PRO A 93 1.91 -28.28 -21.83
N ILE A 94 3.16 -28.08 -22.29
CA ILE A 94 3.54 -28.09 -23.70
C ILE A 94 4.63 -29.13 -23.92
N ILE A 95 4.58 -29.78 -25.08
CA ILE A 95 5.53 -30.78 -25.56
C ILE A 95 6.10 -30.29 -26.88
N HIS A 96 7.40 -30.21 -26.97
CA HIS A 96 8.15 -29.93 -28.21
C HIS A 96 8.39 -31.23 -28.96
N MET A 97 7.75 -31.40 -30.11
CA MET A 97 7.79 -32.63 -30.88
C MET A 97 9.04 -32.71 -31.76
N ALA A 98 9.46 -33.94 -32.10
CA ALA A 98 10.63 -34.19 -32.95
C ALA A 98 10.52 -33.58 -34.37
N ASP A 99 9.31 -33.32 -34.85
CA ASP A 99 9.06 -32.65 -36.13
C ASP A 99 9.12 -31.11 -36.06
N GLY A 100 9.45 -30.55 -34.87
CA GLY A 100 9.50 -29.11 -34.63
C GLY A 100 8.16 -28.44 -34.30
N THR A 101 7.07 -29.20 -34.23
CA THR A 101 5.78 -28.69 -33.78
C THR A 101 5.67 -28.67 -32.25
N MET A 102 4.77 -27.87 -31.73
CA MET A 102 4.40 -27.86 -30.30
C MET A 102 3.00 -28.46 -30.13
N ARG A 103 2.83 -29.30 -29.10
CA ARG A 103 1.53 -29.87 -28.71
C ARG A 103 1.27 -29.61 -27.25
N THR A 104 0.00 -29.52 -26.87
CA THR A 104 -0.42 -29.51 -25.46
C THR A 104 -0.37 -30.92 -24.89
N VAL A 105 -0.12 -31.03 -23.59
CA VAL A 105 -0.35 -32.27 -22.83
C VAL A 105 -1.85 -32.61 -22.93
N HIS A 106 -2.16 -33.89 -23.02
CA HIS A 106 -3.57 -34.34 -23.12
C HIS A 106 -4.31 -34.03 -21.81
N GLU A 107 -5.59 -33.67 -21.90
CA GLU A 107 -6.40 -33.32 -20.73
C GLU A 107 -6.46 -34.43 -19.67
N SER A 108 -6.44 -35.72 -20.10
CA SER A 108 -6.41 -36.86 -19.16
C SER A 108 -5.14 -36.94 -18.32
N ASP A 109 -4.06 -36.28 -18.75
CA ASP A 109 -2.77 -36.32 -18.10
C ASP A 109 -2.55 -35.07 -17.23
N LEU A 110 -3.59 -34.27 -17.05
CA LEU A 110 -3.61 -33.13 -16.12
C LEU A 110 -4.18 -33.56 -14.75
N PRO A 111 -3.67 -32.97 -13.66
CA PRO A 111 -2.64 -31.93 -13.59
C PRO A 111 -1.26 -32.47 -13.93
N LEU A 112 -0.47 -31.69 -14.69
CA LEU A 112 0.94 -32.01 -14.93
C LEU A 112 1.74 -31.74 -13.66
N GLU A 113 2.22 -32.79 -13.01
CA GLU A 113 2.97 -32.70 -11.76
C GLU A 113 4.48 -32.56 -12.01
N LEU A 114 5.16 -31.87 -11.11
CA LEU A 114 6.60 -31.79 -11.09
C LEU A 114 7.20 -33.15 -10.67
N PRO A 115 8.27 -33.65 -11.35
CA PRO A 115 8.91 -34.89 -10.97
C PRO A 115 9.67 -34.72 -9.64
N ALA A 116 9.71 -35.78 -8.82
CA ALA A 116 10.58 -35.76 -7.66
C ALA A 116 12.06 -35.74 -8.11
N THR A 117 12.86 -34.87 -7.51
CA THR A 117 14.28 -34.73 -7.79
C THR A 117 15.06 -34.30 -6.55
N ASP A 118 16.29 -34.77 -6.43
CA ASP A 118 17.24 -34.33 -5.40
C ASP A 118 18.19 -33.22 -5.93
N ASN A 119 18.13 -32.93 -7.24
CA ASN A 119 18.96 -31.92 -7.90
C ASN A 119 18.15 -30.75 -8.43
N TYR A 120 18.21 -29.61 -7.74
CA TYR A 120 17.55 -28.35 -8.10
C TYR A 120 18.50 -27.37 -8.81
N GLN A 121 19.68 -27.80 -9.21
CA GLN A 121 20.62 -26.96 -9.95
C GLN A 121 20.23 -26.90 -11.44
N PRO A 122 20.47 -25.77 -12.12
CA PRO A 122 20.35 -25.72 -13.57
C PRO A 122 21.24 -26.79 -14.23
N SER A 123 20.88 -27.21 -15.44
CA SER A 123 21.76 -28.08 -16.24
C SER A 123 23.07 -27.36 -16.61
N ASP A 124 24.09 -28.11 -17.04
CA ASP A 124 25.42 -27.58 -17.39
C ASP A 124 25.36 -26.53 -18.52
N ASP A 125 24.36 -26.60 -19.39
CA ASP A 125 24.11 -25.65 -20.47
C ASP A 125 23.19 -24.49 -20.04
N GLY A 126 22.84 -24.39 -18.74
CA GLY A 126 22.03 -23.31 -18.17
C GLY A 126 20.53 -23.46 -18.34
N GLN A 127 20.04 -24.63 -18.73
CA GLN A 127 18.60 -24.90 -18.77
C GLN A 127 18.01 -25.12 -17.37
N SER A 128 16.67 -25.25 -17.31
CA SER A 128 15.95 -25.52 -16.08
C SER A 128 16.39 -26.83 -15.42
N PRO A 129 16.33 -26.95 -14.08
CA PRO A 129 16.56 -28.22 -13.39
C PRO A 129 15.73 -29.39 -13.92
N LEU A 130 14.54 -29.12 -14.48
CA LEU A 130 13.68 -30.15 -15.07
C LEU A 130 14.31 -30.81 -16.32
N ALA A 131 15.26 -30.14 -16.98
CA ALA A 131 16.02 -30.74 -18.08
C ALA A 131 16.90 -31.90 -17.65
N ASN A 132 17.18 -32.03 -16.35
CA ASN A 132 17.94 -33.15 -15.78
C ASN A 132 17.04 -34.34 -15.35
N CYS A 133 15.73 -34.23 -15.52
CA CYS A 133 14.76 -35.26 -15.12
C CYS A 133 14.34 -36.09 -16.36
N GLU A 134 15.25 -36.92 -16.85
CA GLU A 134 15.14 -37.69 -18.10
C GLU A 134 13.82 -38.47 -18.23
N ASP A 135 13.41 -39.19 -17.18
CA ASP A 135 12.19 -40.00 -17.18
C ASP A 135 10.88 -39.13 -17.29
N TRP A 136 10.94 -37.90 -16.81
CA TRP A 136 9.84 -36.96 -16.94
C TRP A 136 9.91 -36.16 -18.24
N LEU A 137 11.10 -35.87 -18.70
CA LEU A 137 11.37 -35.01 -19.84
C LEU A 137 10.87 -35.60 -21.16
N HIS A 138 11.18 -36.87 -21.41
CA HIS A 138 10.92 -37.56 -22.66
C HIS A 138 9.52 -38.20 -22.66
N VAL A 139 8.75 -37.92 -23.69
CA VAL A 139 7.38 -38.47 -23.86
C VAL A 139 7.15 -38.90 -25.31
N THR A 140 6.22 -39.83 -25.47
CA THR A 140 5.74 -40.23 -26.80
C THR A 140 4.27 -39.87 -26.91
N VAL A 141 3.93 -39.07 -27.91
CA VAL A 141 2.54 -38.64 -28.20
C VAL A 141 2.19 -39.10 -29.62
N ASP A 142 1.14 -39.87 -29.75
CA ASP A 142 0.68 -40.43 -31.02
C ASP A 142 1.79 -41.17 -31.82
N GLY A 143 2.69 -41.85 -31.12
CA GLY A 143 3.81 -42.58 -31.73
C GLY A 143 5.01 -41.73 -32.15
N MET A 144 5.00 -40.42 -31.84
CA MET A 144 6.10 -39.49 -32.11
C MET A 144 6.77 -39.10 -30.78
N GLU A 145 8.09 -39.06 -30.79
CA GLU A 145 8.87 -38.59 -29.66
C GLU A 145 8.75 -37.08 -29.46
N GLY A 146 8.72 -36.65 -28.22
CA GLY A 146 8.68 -35.25 -27.82
C GLY A 146 9.38 -35.01 -26.49
N ILE A 147 9.68 -33.76 -26.23
CA ILE A 147 10.34 -33.28 -25.01
C ILE A 147 9.39 -32.28 -24.32
N ARG A 148 9.11 -32.50 -23.05
CA ARG A 148 8.29 -31.56 -22.26
C ARG A 148 9.02 -30.20 -22.14
N GLU A 149 8.23 -29.14 -22.08
CA GLU A 149 8.74 -27.83 -21.71
C GLU A 149 9.36 -27.86 -20.30
N THR A 150 10.59 -27.43 -20.16
CA THR A 150 11.35 -27.49 -18.91
C THR A 150 11.26 -26.22 -18.07
N ASN A 151 10.85 -25.11 -18.68
CA ASN A 151 10.55 -23.89 -17.93
C ASN A 151 9.29 -24.06 -17.11
N THR A 152 9.21 -23.34 -16.00
CA THR A 152 8.00 -23.27 -15.17
C THR A 152 7.47 -21.84 -15.09
N MET A 153 6.26 -21.71 -14.60
CA MET A 153 5.61 -20.45 -14.29
C MET A 153 5.67 -20.21 -12.76
N PRO A 154 6.74 -19.60 -12.22
CA PRO A 154 6.95 -19.52 -10.79
C PRO A 154 6.18 -18.38 -10.14
N GLN A 155 5.98 -18.48 -8.83
CA GLN A 155 5.49 -17.43 -7.94
C GLN A 155 4.10 -16.90 -8.30
N TRP A 156 4.05 -15.76 -9.02
CA TRP A 156 2.79 -15.04 -9.26
C TRP A 156 1.89 -15.67 -10.34
N ALA A 157 2.35 -16.68 -11.03
CA ALA A 157 1.49 -17.44 -11.94
C ALA A 157 0.38 -18.17 -11.17
N GLY A 158 0.70 -18.82 -10.04
CA GLY A 158 -0.29 -19.43 -9.17
C GLY A 158 -1.20 -18.41 -8.49
N SER A 159 -0.64 -17.28 -8.04
CA SER A 159 -1.41 -16.24 -7.37
C SER A 159 -2.26 -15.37 -8.32
N CYS A 160 -2.09 -15.47 -9.65
CA CYS A 160 -2.76 -14.60 -10.59
C CYS A 160 -4.26 -14.86 -10.74
N TRP A 161 -4.79 -15.94 -10.21
CA TRP A 161 -6.18 -16.35 -10.35
C TRP A 161 -6.86 -16.83 -9.05
N TYR A 162 -6.17 -16.79 -7.90
CA TYR A 162 -6.69 -17.30 -6.62
C TYR A 162 -8.02 -16.66 -6.21
N PHE A 163 -8.19 -15.34 -6.46
CA PHE A 163 -9.41 -14.61 -6.12
C PHE A 163 -10.64 -15.09 -6.90
N MET A 164 -10.45 -15.62 -8.11
CA MET A 164 -11.51 -16.27 -8.86
C MET A 164 -11.83 -17.64 -8.25
N ARG A 165 -10.80 -18.41 -7.90
CA ARG A 165 -10.98 -19.74 -7.30
C ARG A 165 -11.64 -19.70 -5.93
N TYR A 166 -11.44 -18.64 -5.16
CA TYR A 166 -12.11 -18.46 -3.86
C TYR A 166 -13.63 -18.34 -3.97
N ILE A 167 -14.15 -17.91 -5.13
CA ILE A 167 -15.58 -17.79 -5.36
C ILE A 167 -16.24 -19.17 -5.40
N ASP A 168 -15.56 -20.17 -6.00
CA ASP A 168 -16.06 -21.54 -6.14
C ASP A 168 -14.93 -22.56 -5.95
N PRO A 169 -14.46 -22.75 -4.70
CA PRO A 169 -13.22 -23.49 -4.41
C PRO A 169 -13.33 -25.01 -4.65
N HIS A 170 -14.55 -25.55 -4.71
CA HIS A 170 -14.79 -26.98 -4.86
C HIS A 170 -15.22 -27.39 -6.28
N ASN A 171 -15.17 -26.47 -7.23
CA ASN A 171 -15.51 -26.77 -8.62
C ASN A 171 -14.39 -27.59 -9.27
N ASP A 172 -14.70 -28.83 -9.67
CA ASP A 172 -13.76 -29.74 -10.30
C ASP A 172 -13.81 -29.70 -11.85
N LYS A 173 -14.68 -28.87 -12.42
CA LYS A 173 -14.94 -28.81 -13.88
C LYS A 173 -14.43 -27.53 -14.52
N ALA A 174 -14.35 -26.44 -13.76
CA ALA A 174 -14.00 -25.12 -14.26
C ALA A 174 -13.26 -24.33 -13.18
N ILE A 175 -12.68 -23.18 -13.55
CA ILE A 175 -12.05 -22.23 -12.61
C ILE A 175 -13.05 -21.74 -11.55
N GLY A 176 -14.32 -21.70 -11.89
CA GLY A 176 -15.46 -21.38 -11.05
C GLY A 176 -16.74 -21.43 -11.88
N ASP A 177 -17.88 -21.51 -11.23
CA ASP A 177 -19.18 -21.39 -11.88
C ASP A 177 -19.35 -20.02 -12.51
N LYS A 178 -19.82 -19.96 -13.76
CA LYS A 178 -19.91 -18.71 -14.54
C LYS A 178 -20.81 -17.68 -13.88
N GLU A 179 -21.98 -18.09 -13.35
CA GLU A 179 -22.93 -17.17 -12.72
C GLU A 179 -22.34 -16.58 -11.42
N LEU A 180 -21.61 -17.41 -10.65
CA LEU A 180 -20.91 -16.94 -9.45
C LEU A 180 -19.77 -15.99 -9.78
N LEU A 181 -18.98 -16.31 -10.82
CA LEU A 181 -17.89 -15.42 -11.28
C LEU A 181 -18.44 -14.06 -11.73
N ASP A 182 -19.53 -14.05 -12.52
CA ASP A 182 -20.15 -12.82 -13.02
C ASP A 182 -20.79 -11.99 -11.90
N HIS A 183 -21.24 -12.64 -10.82
CA HIS A 183 -21.81 -11.95 -9.67
C HIS A 183 -20.74 -11.29 -8.78
N TRP A 184 -19.63 -11.97 -8.54
CA TRP A 184 -18.61 -11.52 -7.58
C TRP A 184 -17.45 -10.75 -8.19
N LEU A 185 -17.28 -10.79 -9.52
CA LEU A 185 -16.21 -10.09 -10.23
C LEU A 185 -16.76 -8.89 -11.00
N PRO A 186 -15.94 -7.83 -11.18
CA PRO A 186 -14.58 -7.64 -10.65
C PRO A 186 -14.56 -7.42 -9.14
N VAL A 187 -13.43 -7.71 -8.49
CA VAL A 187 -13.22 -7.48 -7.05
C VAL A 187 -13.41 -6.00 -6.73
N ASP A 188 -14.23 -5.67 -5.74
CA ASP A 188 -14.60 -4.28 -5.42
C ASP A 188 -13.44 -3.46 -4.91
N LEU A 189 -12.65 -4.02 -3.99
CA LEU A 189 -11.50 -3.37 -3.37
C LEU A 189 -10.34 -4.35 -3.21
N TYR A 190 -9.19 -3.99 -3.76
CA TYR A 190 -7.96 -4.76 -3.67
C TYR A 190 -6.88 -3.96 -2.96
N ILE A 191 -6.38 -4.48 -1.84
CA ILE A 191 -5.38 -3.79 -1.00
C ILE A 191 -4.08 -4.59 -1.05
N GLY A 192 -2.96 -3.91 -1.33
CA GLY A 192 -1.65 -4.56 -1.36
C GLY A 192 -0.51 -3.58 -1.57
N GLY A 193 0.72 -4.07 -1.36
CA GLY A 193 1.93 -3.27 -1.52
C GLY A 193 2.15 -2.77 -2.95
N ALA A 194 2.75 -1.60 -3.09
CA ALA A 194 3.02 -0.97 -4.38
C ALA A 194 3.99 -1.80 -5.26
N GLU A 195 4.83 -2.65 -4.66
CA GLU A 195 5.74 -3.56 -5.36
C GLU A 195 5.01 -4.54 -6.28
N HIS A 196 3.78 -4.89 -5.95
CA HIS A 196 2.96 -5.81 -6.73
C HIS A 196 2.46 -5.22 -8.06
N ALA A 197 2.61 -3.91 -8.28
CA ALA A 197 2.25 -3.28 -9.56
C ALA A 197 3.00 -3.90 -10.76
N VAL A 198 4.25 -4.32 -10.56
CA VAL A 198 5.10 -4.98 -11.57
C VAL A 198 5.27 -6.49 -11.32
N LEU A 199 4.66 -7.01 -10.28
CA LEU A 199 4.74 -8.42 -9.86
C LEU A 199 3.35 -9.06 -9.99
N HIS A 200 2.72 -9.40 -8.87
CA HIS A 200 1.44 -10.09 -8.83
C HIS A 200 0.34 -9.41 -9.68
N LEU A 201 0.18 -8.10 -9.61
CA LEU A 201 -0.88 -7.41 -10.35
C LEU A 201 -0.69 -7.45 -11.87
N LEU A 202 0.57 -7.45 -12.34
CA LEU A 202 0.86 -7.62 -13.78
C LEU A 202 0.40 -8.99 -14.27
N TYR A 203 0.73 -10.07 -13.52
CA TYR A 203 0.28 -11.43 -13.84
C TYR A 203 -1.24 -11.57 -13.75
N ALA A 204 -1.85 -11.07 -12.67
CA ALA A 204 -3.29 -11.15 -12.47
C ALA A 204 -4.06 -10.44 -13.60
N ARG A 205 -3.65 -9.23 -14.00
CA ARG A 205 -4.28 -8.50 -15.11
C ARG A 205 -4.08 -9.20 -16.46
N PHE A 206 -2.89 -9.74 -16.72
CA PHE A 206 -2.63 -10.48 -17.96
C PHE A 206 -3.54 -11.71 -18.09
N TRP A 207 -3.57 -12.56 -17.05
CA TRP A 207 -4.43 -13.73 -17.02
C TRP A 207 -5.92 -13.37 -17.13
N TYR A 208 -6.35 -12.37 -16.38
CA TYR A 208 -7.74 -11.96 -16.37
C TYR A 208 -8.20 -11.43 -17.74
N LYS A 209 -7.36 -10.66 -18.43
CA LYS A 209 -7.65 -10.19 -19.79
C LYS A 209 -7.72 -11.34 -20.79
N PHE A 210 -6.84 -12.32 -20.68
CA PHE A 210 -6.90 -13.52 -21.48
C PHE A 210 -8.21 -14.32 -21.22
N LEU A 211 -8.59 -14.51 -19.95
CA LEU A 211 -9.82 -15.17 -19.57
C LEU A 211 -11.07 -14.42 -20.08
N HIS A 212 -11.03 -13.11 -20.10
CA HIS A 212 -12.06 -12.28 -20.71
C HIS A 212 -12.13 -12.51 -22.24
N ASP A 213 -11.00 -12.54 -22.92
CA ASP A 213 -10.94 -12.71 -24.38
C ASP A 213 -11.51 -14.08 -24.82
N ILE A 214 -11.38 -15.11 -23.99
CA ILE A 214 -11.96 -16.45 -24.24
C ILE A 214 -13.34 -16.64 -23.58
N GLY A 215 -13.94 -15.60 -22.98
CA GLY A 215 -15.32 -15.60 -22.46
C GLY A 215 -15.52 -16.28 -21.11
N VAL A 216 -14.45 -16.50 -20.32
CA VAL A 216 -14.55 -17.09 -18.97
C VAL A 216 -15.06 -16.07 -17.96
N VAL A 217 -14.67 -14.81 -18.09
CA VAL A 217 -15.11 -13.68 -17.25
C VAL A 217 -15.65 -12.55 -18.12
N ASP A 218 -16.62 -11.77 -17.62
CA ASP A 218 -17.29 -10.73 -18.40
C ASP A 218 -16.59 -9.36 -18.30
N SER A 219 -15.97 -9.04 -17.18
CA SER A 219 -15.29 -7.76 -17.00
C SER A 219 -13.87 -7.79 -17.57
N LYS A 220 -13.39 -6.61 -18.03
CA LYS A 220 -12.05 -6.48 -18.63
C LYS A 220 -10.93 -6.29 -17.61
N GLU A 221 -11.27 -5.87 -16.40
CA GLU A 221 -10.31 -5.62 -15.31
C GLU A 221 -10.69 -6.45 -14.08
N PRO A 222 -9.71 -7.06 -13.39
CA PRO A 222 -9.98 -7.92 -12.24
C PRO A 222 -10.39 -7.14 -10.98
N PHE A 223 -9.97 -5.88 -10.85
CA PHE A 223 -10.14 -5.06 -9.64
C PHE A 223 -10.76 -3.71 -9.99
N GLN A 224 -11.83 -3.33 -9.28
CA GLN A 224 -12.48 -2.03 -9.48
C GLN A 224 -11.69 -0.90 -8.83
N LYS A 225 -11.22 -1.12 -7.61
CA LYS A 225 -10.45 -0.15 -6.85
C LYS A 225 -9.20 -0.81 -6.28
N LEU A 226 -8.05 -0.21 -6.57
CA LEU A 226 -6.77 -0.61 -6.02
C LEU A 226 -6.35 0.41 -4.96
N PHE A 227 -5.94 -0.07 -3.80
CA PHE A 227 -5.39 0.75 -2.73
C PHE A 227 -4.01 0.23 -2.33
N HIS A 228 -2.99 1.07 -2.46
CA HIS A 228 -1.63 0.73 -2.04
C HIS A 228 -1.37 1.17 -0.61
N GLN A 229 -0.99 0.22 0.22
CA GLN A 229 -0.48 0.52 1.55
C GLN A 229 0.98 0.94 1.49
N GLY A 230 1.37 1.83 2.43
CA GLY A 230 2.75 2.20 2.65
C GLY A 230 3.56 1.08 3.31
N MET A 231 4.85 1.30 3.42
CA MET A 231 5.77 0.35 4.03
C MET A 231 6.02 0.73 5.49
N ILE A 232 5.97 -0.26 6.40
CA ILE A 232 6.44 -0.08 7.76
C ILE A 232 7.96 -0.26 7.74
N LEU A 233 8.66 0.80 8.11
CA LEU A 233 10.12 0.85 8.17
C LEU A 233 10.62 0.48 9.57
N GLY A 234 11.87 0.10 9.70
CA GLY A 234 12.51 -0.01 11.01
C GLY A 234 12.52 1.33 11.76
N GLU A 235 12.81 1.33 13.07
CA GLU A 235 12.85 2.55 13.90
C GLU A 235 13.81 3.62 13.36
N ASN A 236 14.83 3.20 12.62
CA ASN A 236 15.79 4.07 11.93
C ASN A 236 15.29 4.66 10.59
N GLY A 237 14.03 4.39 10.21
CA GLY A 237 13.45 4.86 8.95
C GLY A 237 13.95 4.12 7.70
N VAL A 238 14.64 3.00 7.87
CA VAL A 238 15.15 2.18 6.77
C VAL A 238 14.28 0.93 6.60
N LYS A 239 14.14 0.45 5.37
CA LYS A 239 13.41 -0.79 5.07
C LYS A 239 13.91 -1.94 5.94
N MET A 240 12.99 -2.68 6.55
CA MET A 240 13.31 -3.85 7.35
C MET A 240 13.92 -4.95 6.47
N SER A 241 15.02 -5.53 6.91
CA SER A 241 15.63 -6.68 6.25
C SER A 241 16.41 -7.54 7.26
N LYS A 242 16.53 -8.85 7.00
CA LYS A 242 17.31 -9.76 7.83
C LYS A 242 18.78 -9.37 7.90
N SER A 243 19.33 -8.86 6.79
CA SER A 243 20.73 -8.41 6.72
C SER A 243 21.04 -7.17 7.57
N MET A 244 20.04 -6.33 7.80
CA MET A 244 20.15 -5.12 8.65
C MET A 244 19.85 -5.40 10.13
N GLY A 245 19.31 -6.58 10.46
CA GLY A 245 18.94 -6.93 11.82
C GLY A 245 17.82 -6.05 12.44
N ASN A 246 17.06 -5.36 11.61
CA ASN A 246 16.03 -4.42 12.03
C ASN A 246 14.59 -4.94 11.78
N VAL A 247 14.45 -6.24 11.59
CA VAL A 247 13.14 -6.91 11.41
C VAL A 247 12.45 -7.03 12.75
N ILE A 248 11.17 -6.67 12.79
CA ILE A 248 10.30 -6.82 13.94
C ILE A 248 9.40 -8.02 13.67
N ASN A 249 9.40 -8.96 14.63
CA ASN A 249 8.58 -10.17 14.54
C ASN A 249 7.21 -9.92 15.20
N PRO A 250 6.10 -10.05 14.45
CA PRO A 250 4.77 -9.91 15.01
C PRO A 250 4.47 -10.87 16.17
N ASP A 251 5.01 -12.09 16.16
CA ASP A 251 4.76 -13.09 17.21
C ASP A 251 5.23 -12.59 18.58
N GLU A 252 6.42 -12.00 18.64
CA GLU A 252 6.96 -11.42 19.89
C GLU A 252 6.11 -10.25 20.41
N LEU A 253 5.53 -9.48 19.48
CA LEU A 253 4.64 -8.38 19.82
C LEU A 253 3.27 -8.89 20.32
N ILE A 254 2.75 -9.93 19.72
CA ILE A 254 1.49 -10.57 20.13
C ILE A 254 1.65 -11.16 21.55
N GLU A 255 2.76 -11.82 21.82
CA GLU A 255 3.07 -12.37 23.15
C GLU A 255 3.19 -11.26 24.21
N SER A 256 3.84 -10.16 23.89
CA SER A 256 4.13 -9.09 24.85
C SER A 256 2.99 -8.08 25.02
N HIS A 257 2.27 -7.74 23.95
CA HIS A 257 1.28 -6.66 23.94
C HIS A 257 -0.14 -7.12 23.58
N GLY A 258 -0.28 -8.28 22.96
CA GLY A 258 -1.55 -8.80 22.44
C GLY A 258 -1.82 -8.39 20.99
N ALA A 259 -2.54 -9.25 20.28
CA ALA A 259 -2.86 -9.04 18.87
C ALA A 259 -3.67 -7.76 18.61
N ASP A 260 -4.62 -7.43 19.48
CA ASP A 260 -5.43 -6.22 19.34
C ASP A 260 -4.62 -4.94 19.47
N ALA A 261 -3.59 -4.93 20.34
CA ALA A 261 -2.72 -3.77 20.47
C ALA A 261 -1.86 -3.57 19.19
N LEU A 262 -1.35 -4.66 18.61
CA LEU A 262 -0.63 -4.61 17.32
C LEU A 262 -1.53 -4.08 16.21
N ARG A 263 -2.76 -4.62 16.07
CA ARG A 263 -3.73 -4.17 15.06
C ARG A 263 -4.05 -2.69 15.19
N VAL A 264 -4.37 -2.24 16.40
CA VAL A 264 -4.68 -0.83 16.68
C VAL A 264 -3.48 0.05 16.38
N TYR A 265 -2.28 -0.36 16.75
CA TYR A 265 -1.07 0.40 16.50
C TYR A 265 -0.80 0.57 14.99
N GLU A 266 -0.81 -0.50 14.22
CA GLU A 266 -0.57 -0.44 12.77
C GLU A 266 -1.61 0.43 12.04
N MET A 267 -2.88 0.33 12.42
CA MET A 267 -3.94 1.16 11.85
C MET A 267 -3.91 2.61 12.34
N PHE A 268 -3.25 2.90 13.46
CA PHE A 268 -3.18 4.24 14.06
C PHE A 268 -1.93 5.03 13.69
N MET A 269 -0.83 4.38 13.28
CA MET A 269 0.46 5.01 12.99
C MET A 269 0.36 6.26 12.10
N GLY A 270 -0.56 6.23 11.11
CA GLY A 270 -0.78 7.30 10.14
C GLY A 270 -1.69 6.85 8.99
N PRO A 271 -1.77 7.65 7.92
CA PRO A 271 -2.48 7.23 6.71
C PRO A 271 -1.92 5.92 6.18
N LEU A 272 -2.81 4.99 5.79
CA LEU A 272 -2.41 3.63 5.38
C LEU A 272 -1.45 3.62 4.16
N GLU A 273 -1.53 4.61 3.28
CA GLU A 273 -0.66 4.78 2.11
C GLU A 273 0.73 5.35 2.43
N ALA A 274 0.94 5.85 3.65
CA ALA A 274 2.22 6.44 4.04
C ALA A 274 3.21 5.38 4.51
N SER A 275 4.48 5.51 4.08
CA SER A 275 5.57 4.74 4.66
C SER A 275 6.02 5.38 5.96
N LEU A 276 5.95 4.65 7.06
CA LEU A 276 6.14 5.15 8.41
C LEU A 276 7.17 4.31 9.19
N PRO A 277 8.02 4.93 10.00
CA PRO A 277 8.94 4.19 10.86
C PRO A 277 8.18 3.52 12.01
N TRP A 278 8.59 2.33 12.39
CA TRP A 278 8.13 1.64 13.59
C TRP A 278 8.47 2.46 14.85
N SER A 279 7.59 2.38 15.84
CA SER A 279 7.81 2.96 17.17
C SER A 279 7.29 2.03 18.27
N THR A 280 8.19 1.45 19.04
CA THR A 280 7.84 0.62 20.19
C THR A 280 7.05 1.42 21.24
N GLN A 281 7.37 2.68 21.44
CA GLN A 281 6.62 3.57 22.33
C GLN A 281 5.17 3.80 21.85
N GLY A 282 4.95 3.86 20.51
CA GLY A 282 3.62 3.95 19.92
C GLY A 282 2.80 2.70 20.19
N MET A 283 3.42 1.53 20.15
CA MET A 283 2.81 0.24 20.50
C MET A 283 2.34 0.19 21.96
N ASP A 284 3.17 0.64 22.90
CA ASP A 284 2.80 0.80 24.31
C ASP A 284 1.60 1.72 24.50
N GLY A 285 1.55 2.80 23.70
CA GLY A 285 0.43 3.75 23.69
C GLY A 285 -0.89 3.10 23.27
N ALA A 286 -0.87 2.29 22.22
CA ALA A 286 -2.04 1.55 21.75
C ALA A 286 -2.56 0.58 22.81
N ARG A 287 -1.67 -0.20 23.45
CA ARG A 287 -2.02 -1.10 24.55
C ARG A 287 -2.66 -0.37 25.73
N LYS A 288 -2.04 0.71 26.20
CA LYS A 288 -2.57 1.52 27.32
C LYS A 288 -3.94 2.11 27.01
N TRP A 289 -4.18 2.50 25.75
CA TRP A 289 -5.49 2.97 25.34
C TRP A 289 -6.53 1.85 25.38
N LEU A 290 -6.22 0.65 24.89
CA LEU A 290 -7.13 -0.50 24.96
C LEU A 290 -7.42 -0.90 26.43
N GLU A 291 -6.42 -0.94 27.30
CA GLU A 291 -6.61 -1.18 28.74
C GLU A 291 -7.53 -0.13 29.37
N ARG A 292 -7.41 1.12 28.93
CA ARG A 292 -8.30 2.20 29.39
C ARG A 292 -9.74 1.99 28.88
N VAL A 293 -9.90 1.56 27.63
CA VAL A 293 -11.22 1.18 27.11
C VAL A 293 -11.79 0.04 27.94
N PHE A 294 -11.05 -1.03 28.15
CA PHE A 294 -11.50 -2.17 28.96
C PHE A 294 -11.99 -1.75 30.36
N ARG A 295 -11.21 -0.91 31.06
CA ARG A 295 -11.61 -0.37 32.36
C ARG A 295 -12.86 0.50 32.34
N LEU A 296 -13.11 1.20 31.24
CA LEU A 296 -14.35 1.98 31.07
C LEU A 296 -15.58 1.08 31.18
N TYR A 297 -15.54 -0.11 30.62
CA TYR A 297 -16.66 -1.06 30.63
C TYR A 297 -16.74 -1.87 31.91
N THR A 298 -15.63 -2.25 32.53
CA THR A 298 -15.57 -3.24 33.60
C THR A 298 -15.44 -2.63 35.02
N GLU A 299 -14.75 -1.48 35.12
CA GLU A 299 -14.35 -0.93 36.41
C GLU A 299 -14.94 0.45 36.72
N SER A 300 -15.37 1.19 35.68
CA SER A 300 -15.77 2.60 35.89
C SER A 300 -17.06 2.78 36.66
N GLY A 301 -17.96 1.78 36.62
CA GLY A 301 -19.30 1.88 37.19
C GLY A 301 -20.21 2.92 36.57
N LYS A 302 -19.85 3.43 35.38
CA LYS A 302 -20.57 4.54 34.68
C LYS A 302 -21.66 4.06 33.74
N LEU A 303 -21.69 2.79 33.38
CA LEU A 303 -22.67 2.27 32.41
C LEU A 303 -24.09 2.34 33.03
N THR A 304 -25.04 2.87 32.28
CA THR A 304 -26.44 3.01 32.70
C THR A 304 -27.40 2.77 31.54
N LYS A 305 -28.60 2.27 31.85
CA LYS A 305 -29.68 2.08 30.87
C LYS A 305 -30.43 3.38 30.54
N GLU A 306 -30.27 4.41 31.37
CA GLU A 306 -30.89 5.72 31.13
C GLU A 306 -29.92 6.65 30.43
N ASN A 307 -30.39 7.31 29.38
CA ASN A 307 -29.62 8.33 28.66
C ASN A 307 -29.84 9.70 29.32
N ASP A 308 -28.78 10.28 29.89
CA ASP A 308 -28.79 11.64 30.43
C ASP A 308 -28.56 12.73 29.37
N HIS A 309 -28.40 12.32 28.12
CA HIS A 309 -28.15 13.17 26.94
C HIS A 309 -26.81 13.94 26.94
N SER A 310 -25.95 13.75 27.92
CA SER A 310 -24.68 14.47 28.05
C SER A 310 -23.68 14.08 26.95
N LEU A 311 -23.76 12.85 26.44
CA LEU A 311 -22.88 12.30 25.41
C LEU A 311 -23.49 12.24 24.01
N ASP A 312 -24.74 12.67 23.81
CA ASP A 312 -25.44 12.56 22.52
C ASP A 312 -24.60 13.09 21.36
N ARG A 313 -24.14 14.33 21.46
CA ARG A 313 -23.34 14.96 20.41
C ARG A 313 -22.01 14.23 20.16
N SER A 314 -21.31 13.87 21.23
CA SER A 314 -20.01 13.23 21.16
C SER A 314 -20.12 11.84 20.51
N TYR A 315 -21.13 11.05 20.91
CA TYR A 315 -21.40 9.74 20.34
C TYR A 315 -21.76 9.82 18.85
N HIS A 316 -22.76 10.61 18.48
CA HIS A 316 -23.18 10.69 17.08
C HIS A 316 -22.10 11.28 16.17
N ALA A 317 -21.26 12.20 16.68
CA ALA A 317 -20.10 12.69 15.96
C ALA A 317 -19.03 11.60 15.75
N MET A 318 -18.77 10.78 16.77
CA MET A 318 -17.86 9.64 16.68
C MET A 318 -18.36 8.61 15.66
N VAL A 319 -19.64 8.19 15.74
CA VAL A 319 -20.21 7.21 14.79
C VAL A 319 -20.12 7.71 13.38
N LYS A 320 -20.57 8.96 13.10
CA LYS A 320 -20.45 9.56 11.78
C LYS A 320 -19.03 9.57 11.26
N LYS A 321 -18.10 10.06 12.08
CA LYS A 321 -16.70 10.19 11.70
C LYS A 321 -16.07 8.82 11.42
N CYS A 322 -16.32 7.83 12.26
CA CYS A 322 -15.81 6.47 12.07
C CYS A 322 -16.38 5.83 10.80
N THR A 323 -17.68 5.99 10.53
CA THR A 323 -18.32 5.48 9.31
C THR A 323 -17.63 6.04 8.06
N GLU A 324 -17.58 7.37 7.95
CA GLU A 324 -16.97 8.05 6.80
C GLU A 324 -15.47 7.75 6.63
N ASP A 325 -14.76 7.55 7.74
CA ASP A 325 -13.32 7.29 7.72
C ASP A 325 -13.02 5.84 7.35
N ILE A 326 -13.78 4.88 7.85
CA ILE A 326 -13.60 3.45 7.51
C ILE A 326 -13.95 3.22 6.04
N GLU A 327 -15.07 3.79 5.54
CA GLU A 327 -15.42 3.75 4.13
C GLU A 327 -14.34 4.39 3.24
N GLY A 328 -13.71 5.45 3.73
CA GLY A 328 -12.61 6.15 3.05
C GLY A 328 -11.22 5.56 3.29
N ILE A 329 -11.09 4.43 4.01
CA ILE A 329 -9.81 3.78 4.38
C ILE A 329 -8.89 4.74 5.18
N ARG A 330 -9.47 5.66 5.94
CA ARG A 330 -8.77 6.57 6.87
C ARG A 330 -8.81 6.01 8.30
N LEU A 331 -8.21 4.83 8.47
CA LEU A 331 -8.35 4.02 9.70
C LEU A 331 -7.81 4.75 10.94
N ASN A 332 -6.73 5.50 10.79
CA ASN A 332 -6.08 6.24 11.87
C ASN A 332 -6.96 7.35 12.45
N THR A 333 -7.74 8.04 11.62
CA THR A 333 -8.61 9.12 12.09
C THR A 333 -9.90 8.60 12.74
N ALA A 334 -10.39 7.42 12.35
CA ALA A 334 -11.46 6.73 13.05
C ALA A 334 -11.03 6.32 14.47
N ILE A 335 -9.82 5.79 14.67
CA ILE A 335 -9.28 5.50 16.01
C ILE A 335 -9.19 6.78 16.84
N SER A 336 -8.72 7.88 16.24
CA SER A 336 -8.68 9.18 16.94
C SER A 336 -10.07 9.64 17.38
N ALA A 337 -11.11 9.43 16.57
CA ALA A 337 -12.49 9.76 16.93
C ALA A 337 -12.99 8.91 18.10
N MET A 338 -12.69 7.62 18.10
CA MET A 338 -12.99 6.74 19.27
C MET A 338 -12.25 7.19 20.54
N MET A 339 -10.97 7.60 20.42
CA MET A 339 -10.19 8.12 21.55
C MET A 339 -10.83 9.39 22.15
N VAL A 340 -11.33 10.29 21.31
CA VAL A 340 -12.04 11.48 21.77
C VAL A 340 -13.32 11.10 22.53
N PHE A 341 -14.13 10.21 21.99
CA PHE A 341 -15.35 9.75 22.64
C PHE A 341 -15.10 9.06 23.97
N VAL A 342 -14.07 8.18 24.04
CA VAL A 342 -13.64 7.54 25.31
C VAL A 342 -13.23 8.60 26.35
N ASN A 343 -12.53 9.67 25.92
CA ASN A 343 -12.19 10.78 26.82
C ASN A 343 -13.44 11.49 27.36
N ASP A 344 -14.46 11.68 26.52
CA ASP A 344 -15.70 12.31 26.94
C ASP A 344 -16.51 11.39 27.88
N CYS A 345 -16.52 10.05 27.64
CA CYS A 345 -17.11 9.09 28.58
C CYS A 345 -16.46 9.16 29.98
N TYR A 346 -15.14 9.34 30.05
CA TYR A 346 -14.46 9.48 31.35
C TYR A 346 -14.80 10.79 32.05
N LYS A 347 -15.14 11.86 31.34
CA LYS A 347 -15.55 13.15 31.95
C LYS A 347 -17.01 13.16 32.35
N ALA A 348 -17.86 12.42 31.66
CA ALA A 348 -19.28 12.31 31.98
C ALA A 348 -19.50 11.56 33.28
N ASP A 349 -20.61 11.85 33.97
CA ASP A 349 -21.00 11.14 35.19
C ASP A 349 -21.50 9.73 34.87
N THR A 350 -22.27 9.59 33.78
CA THR A 350 -22.81 8.31 33.30
C THR A 350 -22.51 8.11 31.82
N VAL A 351 -22.58 6.87 31.35
CA VAL A 351 -22.42 6.46 29.94
C VAL A 351 -23.59 5.56 29.57
N TYR A 352 -24.40 6.01 28.64
CA TYR A 352 -25.54 5.24 28.16
C TYR A 352 -25.09 3.93 27.49
N GLU A 353 -25.66 2.79 27.90
CA GLU A 353 -25.25 1.45 27.44
C GLU A 353 -25.28 1.29 25.93
N ASP A 354 -26.29 1.88 25.23
CA ASP A 354 -26.34 1.78 23.78
C ASP A 354 -25.20 2.55 23.11
N TYR A 355 -24.74 3.65 23.71
CA TYR A 355 -23.59 4.40 23.19
C TYR A 355 -22.27 3.65 23.45
N ALA A 356 -22.14 3.03 24.59
CA ALA A 356 -21.03 2.15 24.87
C ALA A 356 -21.02 0.94 23.90
N TYR A 357 -22.20 0.34 23.66
CA TYR A 357 -22.31 -0.77 22.71
C TYR A 357 -21.94 -0.35 21.28
N GLY A 358 -22.42 0.81 20.82
CA GLY A 358 -22.05 1.35 19.51
C GLY A 358 -20.55 1.62 19.35
N LEU A 359 -19.87 2.10 20.41
CA LEU A 359 -18.41 2.19 20.42
C LEU A 359 -17.77 0.81 20.27
N LEU A 360 -18.29 -0.20 20.99
CA LEU A 360 -17.77 -1.57 20.95
C LEU A 360 -17.91 -2.19 19.55
N GLN A 361 -19.05 -1.95 18.89
CA GLN A 361 -19.27 -2.41 17.50
C GLN A 361 -18.23 -1.83 16.54
N ILE A 362 -17.90 -0.53 16.65
CA ILE A 362 -16.86 0.08 15.82
C ILE A 362 -15.47 -0.46 16.20
N LEU A 363 -15.19 -0.56 17.48
CA LEU A 363 -13.92 -1.07 17.99
C LEU A 363 -13.64 -2.50 17.54
N SER A 364 -14.67 -3.34 17.34
CA SER A 364 -14.50 -4.73 16.89
C SER A 364 -13.74 -4.86 15.58
N CYS A 365 -13.82 -3.87 14.70
CA CYS A 365 -13.04 -3.84 13.46
C CYS A 365 -11.53 -3.71 13.71
N TYR A 366 -11.13 -3.13 14.83
CA TYR A 366 -9.74 -2.84 15.20
C TYR A 366 -9.19 -3.81 16.26
N ALA A 367 -9.98 -4.08 17.29
CA ALA A 367 -9.63 -4.90 18.45
C ALA A 367 -10.70 -5.98 18.67
N PRO A 368 -10.80 -6.98 17.78
CA PRO A 368 -11.88 -7.96 17.81
C PRO A 368 -11.91 -8.80 19.08
N HIS A 369 -10.76 -9.21 19.62
CA HIS A 369 -10.73 -10.07 20.82
C HIS A 369 -11.28 -9.33 22.03
N MET A 370 -10.87 -8.10 22.27
CA MET A 370 -11.39 -7.27 23.35
C MET A 370 -12.89 -6.99 23.16
N ALA A 371 -13.31 -6.72 21.93
CA ALA A 371 -14.70 -6.42 21.65
C ALA A 371 -15.61 -7.62 21.90
N GLU A 372 -15.21 -8.82 21.51
CA GLU A 372 -15.97 -10.04 21.81
C GLU A 372 -16.02 -10.35 23.29
N GLU A 373 -14.91 -10.21 24.01
CA GLU A 373 -14.87 -10.41 25.46
C GLU A 373 -15.81 -9.45 26.18
N LEU A 374 -15.80 -8.16 25.84
CA LEU A 374 -16.70 -7.17 26.44
C LEU A 374 -18.16 -7.38 26.02
N ASN A 375 -18.41 -7.86 24.80
CA ASN A 375 -19.74 -8.20 24.32
C ASN A 375 -20.40 -9.28 25.21
N GLU A 376 -19.62 -10.29 25.58
CA GLU A 376 -20.10 -11.36 26.46
C GLU A 376 -20.14 -10.91 27.93
N GLN A 377 -19.03 -10.41 28.47
CA GLN A 377 -18.90 -10.08 29.89
C GLN A 377 -19.84 -8.97 30.37
N VAL A 378 -20.01 -7.92 29.58
CA VAL A 378 -20.70 -6.70 29.99
C VAL A 378 -22.13 -6.67 29.47
N PHE A 379 -22.35 -7.09 28.24
CA PHE A 379 -23.68 -7.03 27.62
C PHE A 379 -24.43 -8.38 27.62
N GLY A 380 -23.75 -9.47 28.04
CA GLY A 380 -24.35 -10.80 28.11
C GLY A 380 -24.77 -11.38 26.79
N LYS A 381 -24.12 -10.94 25.66
CA LYS A 381 -24.42 -11.39 24.32
C LYS A 381 -23.43 -12.47 23.89
N HIS A 382 -23.95 -13.62 23.48
CA HIS A 382 -23.13 -14.78 23.06
C HIS A 382 -22.94 -14.89 21.55
N GLU A 383 -23.73 -14.15 20.77
CA GLU A 383 -23.51 -14.04 19.33
C GLU A 383 -22.37 -13.07 19.05
N SER A 384 -21.55 -13.38 18.05
CA SER A 384 -20.42 -12.51 17.71
C SER A 384 -20.89 -11.10 17.34
N ILE A 385 -20.19 -10.11 17.90
CA ILE A 385 -20.44 -8.70 17.62
C ILE A 385 -20.26 -8.36 16.12
N ALA A 386 -19.47 -9.17 15.40
CA ALA A 386 -19.23 -9.00 13.97
C ALA A 386 -20.50 -9.14 13.12
N TYR A 387 -21.53 -9.82 13.62
CA TYR A 387 -22.82 -9.99 12.92
C TYR A 387 -23.88 -8.97 13.30
N THR A 388 -23.53 -8.02 14.15
CA THR A 388 -24.46 -6.96 14.55
C THR A 388 -24.54 -5.84 13.51
N GLU A 389 -25.68 -5.13 13.47
CA GLU A 389 -25.80 -3.97 12.58
C GLU A 389 -24.82 -2.86 12.99
N TRP A 390 -24.28 -2.16 11.98
CA TRP A 390 -23.44 -1.00 12.20
C TRP A 390 -24.19 0.11 12.94
N PRO A 391 -23.59 0.78 13.95
CA PRO A 391 -24.26 1.80 14.72
C PRO A 391 -24.64 3.01 13.83
N LYS A 392 -25.82 3.56 14.09
CA LYS A 392 -26.38 4.69 13.31
C LYS A 392 -26.21 5.99 14.07
N TYR A 393 -25.92 7.06 13.38
CA TYR A 393 -25.92 8.40 13.95
C TYR A 393 -27.17 9.18 13.53
N ASP A 394 -27.65 10.07 14.42
CA ASP A 394 -28.75 10.99 14.13
C ASP A 394 -28.18 12.40 13.88
N PRO A 395 -28.36 12.95 12.64
CA PRO A 395 -27.83 14.25 12.28
C PRO A 395 -28.30 15.41 13.16
N LYS A 396 -29.47 15.28 13.85
CA LYS A 396 -29.97 16.31 14.73
C LYS A 396 -29.02 16.67 15.87
N TYR A 397 -28.29 15.70 16.39
CA TYR A 397 -27.28 15.91 17.45
C TYR A 397 -25.98 16.53 16.96
N LEU A 398 -25.79 16.60 15.63
CA LEU A 398 -24.59 17.16 15.01
C LEU A 398 -24.76 18.64 14.64
N VAL A 399 -25.98 19.13 14.66
CA VAL A 399 -26.24 20.53 14.42
C VAL A 399 -25.71 21.31 15.63
N SER A 400 -24.71 22.13 15.41
CA SER A 400 -24.19 23.05 16.43
C SER A 400 -24.77 24.41 16.15
N ASP A 401 -25.51 24.96 17.12
CA ASP A 401 -25.91 26.34 17.16
C ASP A 401 -24.73 27.26 17.49
N THR A 402 -23.57 26.67 17.85
CA THR A 402 -22.34 27.39 18.16
C THR A 402 -21.19 27.03 17.18
N VAL A 403 -20.29 27.99 17.00
CA VAL A 403 -19.09 27.86 16.19
C VAL A 403 -17.85 28.26 17.00
N LYS A 404 -16.74 27.59 16.76
CA LYS A 404 -15.45 27.95 17.36
C LYS A 404 -14.81 29.06 16.52
N LEU A 405 -14.54 30.18 17.19
CA LEU A 405 -14.02 31.40 16.59
C LEU A 405 -12.57 31.61 17.03
N ALA A 406 -11.63 31.57 16.10
CA ALA A 406 -10.24 31.90 16.41
C ALA A 406 -10.15 33.36 16.91
N THR A 407 -9.56 33.56 18.09
CA THR A 407 -9.53 34.87 18.76
C THR A 407 -8.10 35.41 18.75
N ASN A 408 -7.92 36.50 18.01
CA ASN A 408 -6.62 37.19 17.89
C ASN A 408 -6.63 38.53 18.60
N VAL A 409 -5.49 38.90 19.16
CA VAL A 409 -5.19 40.29 19.61
C VAL A 409 -3.97 40.79 18.87
N ASN A 410 -4.11 41.90 18.16
CA ASN A 410 -3.05 42.50 17.33
C ASN A 410 -2.42 41.46 16.36
N GLY A 411 -3.26 40.67 15.71
CA GLY A 411 -2.87 39.66 14.72
C GLY A 411 -2.28 38.35 15.29
N LYS A 412 -2.08 38.23 16.61
CA LYS A 412 -1.59 36.99 17.24
C LYS A 412 -2.73 36.23 17.90
N ASN A 413 -2.83 34.93 17.62
CA ASN A 413 -3.83 34.06 18.25
C ASN A 413 -3.65 34.01 19.77
N ARG A 414 -4.77 34.18 20.51
CA ARG A 414 -4.81 34.21 21.96
C ARG A 414 -5.79 33.21 22.56
N GLY A 415 -6.50 32.48 21.72
CA GLY A 415 -7.43 31.45 22.14
C GLY A 415 -8.54 31.22 21.12
N VAL A 416 -9.55 30.50 21.57
CA VAL A 416 -10.74 30.17 20.77
C VAL A 416 -11.97 30.52 21.61
N ALA A 417 -12.82 31.40 21.08
CA ALA A 417 -14.13 31.66 21.66
C ALA A 417 -15.19 30.74 21.04
N GLU A 418 -16.16 30.32 21.81
CA GLU A 418 -17.34 29.63 21.32
C GLU A 418 -18.50 30.64 21.31
N VAL A 419 -19.11 30.79 20.12
CA VAL A 419 -20.20 31.77 19.92
C VAL A 419 -21.35 31.14 19.12
N ALA A 420 -22.54 31.66 19.21
CA ALA A 420 -23.67 31.26 18.37
C ALA A 420 -23.29 31.38 16.87
N LYS A 421 -23.83 30.49 16.02
CA LYS A 421 -23.56 30.51 14.57
C LYS A 421 -23.92 31.83 13.88
N ASP A 422 -24.90 32.47 14.41
CA ASP A 422 -25.44 33.78 14.00
C ASP A 422 -24.98 34.95 14.90
N ALA A 423 -23.95 34.69 15.77
CA ALA A 423 -23.42 35.71 16.69
C ALA A 423 -23.01 36.99 15.97
N THR A 424 -23.36 38.11 16.57
CA THR A 424 -22.93 39.42 16.12
C THR A 424 -21.45 39.66 16.45
N GLN A 425 -20.88 40.75 15.90
CA GLN A 425 -19.51 41.15 16.27
C GLN A 425 -19.39 41.47 17.77
N GLU A 426 -20.47 42.00 18.37
CA GLU A 426 -20.51 42.33 19.79
C GLU A 426 -20.52 41.04 20.66
N ASP A 427 -21.36 40.07 20.30
CA ASP A 427 -21.38 38.76 20.98
C ASP A 427 -20.01 38.06 20.91
N ALA A 428 -19.41 38.10 19.72
CA ALA A 428 -18.09 37.53 19.50
C ALA A 428 -17.00 38.23 20.32
N LEU A 429 -17.08 39.53 20.48
CA LEU A 429 -16.17 40.32 21.32
C LEU A 429 -16.35 39.99 22.80
N GLU A 430 -17.58 39.87 23.26
CA GLU A 430 -17.86 39.50 24.64
C GLU A 430 -17.37 38.09 24.98
N ALA A 431 -17.64 37.15 24.07
CA ALA A 431 -17.09 35.79 24.23
C ALA A 431 -15.54 35.77 24.23
N ALA A 432 -14.92 36.56 23.35
CA ALA A 432 -13.48 36.70 23.30
C ALA A 432 -12.87 37.27 24.60
N LYS A 433 -13.54 38.25 25.20
CA LYS A 433 -13.11 38.86 26.48
C LYS A 433 -13.16 37.87 27.67
N LYS A 434 -13.96 36.79 27.59
CA LYS A 434 -14.01 35.76 28.63
C LYS A 434 -12.76 34.88 28.63
N ILE A 435 -11.92 34.94 27.60
CA ILE A 435 -10.68 34.16 27.51
C ILE A 435 -9.59 34.88 28.33
N PRO A 436 -9.01 34.25 29.37
CA PRO A 436 -8.04 34.92 30.24
C PRO A 436 -6.83 35.50 29.51
N THR A 437 -6.32 34.78 28.49
CA THR A 437 -5.18 35.22 27.66
C THR A 437 -5.51 36.43 26.78
N VAL A 438 -6.76 36.59 26.37
CA VAL A 438 -7.26 37.75 25.62
C VAL A 438 -7.36 38.96 26.58
N MET A 439 -7.99 38.75 27.75
CA MET A 439 -8.13 39.80 28.77
C MET A 439 -6.81 40.36 29.21
N ALA A 440 -5.83 39.51 29.51
CA ALA A 440 -4.48 39.95 29.88
C ALA A 440 -3.76 40.80 28.80
N GLN A 441 -4.15 40.60 27.51
CA GLN A 441 -3.58 41.41 26.43
C GLN A 441 -4.34 42.70 26.18
N LEU A 442 -5.55 42.83 26.67
CA LEU A 442 -6.38 44.04 26.56
C LEU A 442 -6.30 44.96 27.78
N GLU A 443 -5.75 44.47 28.88
CA GLU A 443 -5.57 45.21 30.13
C GLU A 443 -4.76 46.50 29.91
N GLY A 444 -5.32 47.66 30.30
CA GLY A 444 -4.73 48.96 30.10
C GLY A 444 -4.71 49.49 28.68
N LYS A 445 -5.40 48.83 27.72
CA LYS A 445 -5.39 49.21 26.33
C LYS A 445 -6.78 49.62 25.85
N THR A 446 -6.83 50.52 24.87
CA THR A 446 -8.07 50.92 24.18
C THR A 446 -8.21 50.12 22.90
N ILE A 447 -9.41 49.53 22.71
CA ILE A 447 -9.76 48.83 21.47
C ILE A 447 -9.98 49.87 20.35
N VAL A 448 -9.12 49.76 19.30
CA VAL A 448 -9.16 50.73 18.18
C VAL A 448 -9.98 50.18 17.01
N LYS A 449 -9.94 48.90 16.79
CA LYS A 449 -10.65 48.24 15.68
C LYS A 449 -10.93 46.77 15.98
N ILE A 450 -12.09 46.28 15.52
CA ILE A 450 -12.40 44.85 15.55
C ILE A 450 -12.60 44.39 14.10
N ILE A 451 -11.96 43.28 13.76
CA ILE A 451 -12.12 42.60 12.47
C ILE A 451 -12.79 41.26 12.78
N TYR A 452 -14.04 41.14 12.39
CA TYR A 452 -14.86 39.95 12.62
C TYR A 452 -15.24 39.29 11.30
N VAL A 453 -14.96 38.00 11.16
CA VAL A 453 -15.43 37.17 10.07
C VAL A 453 -16.26 36.05 10.69
N PRO A 454 -17.60 36.09 10.48
CA PRO A 454 -18.54 35.15 11.09
C PRO A 454 -18.08 33.68 10.89
N GLY A 455 -18.09 32.90 11.97
CA GLY A 455 -17.74 31.50 11.96
C GLY A 455 -16.25 31.19 11.75
N LYS A 456 -15.37 32.18 11.64
CA LYS A 456 -13.95 31.98 11.38
C LYS A 456 -13.02 32.63 12.42
N ILE A 457 -13.07 33.94 12.54
CA ILE A 457 -12.08 34.67 13.34
C ILE A 457 -12.61 36.01 13.86
N ILE A 458 -12.18 36.36 15.06
CA ILE A 458 -12.22 37.76 15.56
C ILE A 458 -10.80 38.23 15.86
N ASN A 459 -10.40 39.39 15.32
CA ASN A 459 -9.10 40.00 15.63
C ASN A 459 -9.36 41.39 16.25
N ILE A 460 -8.93 41.54 17.50
CA ILE A 460 -9.08 42.78 18.31
C ILE A 460 -7.75 43.54 18.18
N VAL A 461 -7.85 44.71 17.58
CA VAL A 461 -6.71 45.65 17.52
C VAL A 461 -6.83 46.62 18.67
N ALA A 462 -5.85 46.60 19.58
CA ALA A 462 -5.80 47.43 20.77
C ALA A 462 -4.44 48.11 20.92
N LYS A 463 -4.49 49.36 21.35
CA LYS A 463 -3.27 50.17 21.62
C LYS A 463 -3.22 50.61 23.09
#